data_82c2b2f8719ade17068752b589db8ca1
#
_entry.id   82c2b2f8719ade17068752b589db8ca1
#
_cell.length_a   1.000
_cell.length_b   1.000
_cell.length_c   1.000
_cell.angle_alpha   90.00
_cell.angle_beta   90.00
_cell.angle_gamma   90.00
#
_symmetry.space_group_name_H-M   'P 1'
#
loop_
_entity.id
_entity.type
_entity.pdbx_description
1 polymer ?
#
loop_
_entity_poly.entity_id
_entity_poly.type
_entity_poly.pdbx_seq_one_letter_code
_entity_poly.pdbx_strand_id
1 'polypeptide(L)'
;VLRFDNVRIPKDNLLGDPEIHVEKGFAGVMETFDNTRPIVSAMAVGVGRAALEELRKILTDAGVEISYDKPAHAQSAAAAEFLRMEADWEAGYLLNIRAAWQADNNIPNSKEASMAKAKAARVASDVTLKAVEMAGTTGYSEETLLEKWARDSKILDIFEGTQQIQQLVVARRLLGLSSAELK
;
A
#
# COMPACT_ATOMS: atom_id res chain seq x y z
N VAL A 1 -5.88 -2.51 -24.70
CA VAL A 1 -6.94 -1.65 -25.25
C VAL A 1 -8.13 -2.53 -25.56
N LEU A 2 -9.31 -2.18 -25.03
CA LEU A 2 -10.58 -2.81 -25.38
C LEU A 2 -11.28 -1.93 -26.40
N ARG A 3 -11.87 -2.54 -27.43
CA ARG A 3 -12.68 -1.84 -28.44
C ARG A 3 -14.06 -2.47 -28.47
N PHE A 4 -15.11 -1.63 -28.37
CA PHE A 4 -16.49 -2.01 -28.46
C PHE A 4 -17.06 -1.40 -29.74
N ASP A 5 -17.69 -2.23 -30.59
CA ASP A 5 -18.32 -1.78 -31.82
C ASP A 5 -19.77 -2.27 -31.84
N ASN A 6 -20.69 -1.32 -31.68
CA ASN A 6 -22.16 -1.54 -31.67
C ASN A 6 -22.61 -2.68 -30.73
N VAL A 7 -21.92 -2.88 -29.61
CA VAL A 7 -22.27 -3.91 -28.62
C VAL A 7 -23.57 -3.50 -27.92
N ARG A 8 -24.60 -4.33 -28.05
CA ARG A 8 -25.88 -4.14 -27.36
C ARG A 8 -25.87 -4.86 -26.03
N ILE A 9 -26.15 -4.13 -24.96
CA ILE A 9 -26.28 -4.65 -23.61
C ILE A 9 -27.74 -4.53 -23.17
N PRO A 10 -28.38 -5.58 -22.63
CA PRO A 10 -29.71 -5.52 -22.06
C PRO A 10 -29.82 -4.43 -20.99
N LYS A 11 -30.95 -3.73 -20.90
CA LYS A 11 -31.15 -2.65 -19.92
C LYS A 11 -30.98 -3.13 -18.49
N ASP A 12 -31.33 -4.38 -18.20
CA ASP A 12 -31.26 -4.99 -16.87
C ASP A 12 -29.83 -5.26 -16.42
N ASN A 13 -28.83 -5.16 -17.32
CA ASN A 13 -27.40 -5.27 -17.01
C ASN A 13 -26.76 -3.92 -16.64
N LEU A 14 -27.53 -2.84 -16.65
CA LEU A 14 -27.04 -1.52 -16.23
C LEU A 14 -26.88 -1.51 -14.70
N LEU A 15 -25.68 -1.20 -14.23
CA LEU A 15 -25.39 -0.98 -12.80
C LEU A 15 -25.64 0.50 -12.47
N GLY A 16 -26.37 0.77 -11.39
CA GLY A 16 -26.66 2.12 -10.92
C GLY A 16 -27.94 2.72 -11.51
N ASP A 17 -28.00 4.05 -11.58
CA ASP A 17 -29.13 4.79 -12.05
C ASP A 17 -29.21 4.76 -13.60
N PRO A 18 -30.36 4.46 -14.22
CA PRO A 18 -30.54 4.52 -15.66
C PRO A 18 -30.47 5.96 -16.21
N GLU A 19 -30.62 6.98 -15.38
CA GLU A 19 -30.43 8.37 -15.77
C GLU A 19 -28.96 8.75 -15.77
N ILE A 20 -28.51 9.33 -16.89
CA ILE A 20 -27.10 9.74 -17.04
C ILE A 20 -26.89 11.07 -16.31
N HIS A 21 -26.31 11.00 -15.12
CA HIS A 21 -25.88 12.16 -14.36
C HIS A 21 -24.37 12.41 -14.62
N VAL A 22 -24.05 13.12 -15.70
CA VAL A 22 -22.65 13.39 -16.12
C VAL A 22 -21.82 14.02 -14.99
N GLU A 23 -22.43 14.89 -14.19
CA GLU A 23 -21.77 15.56 -13.06
C GLU A 23 -21.48 14.63 -11.85
N LYS A 24 -22.26 13.56 -11.68
CA LYS A 24 -22.16 12.63 -10.56
C LYS A 24 -21.42 11.34 -10.89
N GLY A 25 -21.28 10.99 -12.17
CA GLY A 25 -20.71 9.70 -12.58
C GLY A 25 -19.29 9.46 -12.05
N PHE A 26 -18.46 10.50 -12.02
CA PHE A 26 -17.09 10.38 -11.50
C PHE A 26 -17.03 10.31 -9.96
N ALA A 27 -18.01 10.89 -9.26
CA ALA A 27 -18.08 10.86 -7.80
C ALA A 27 -18.25 9.43 -7.26
N GLY A 28 -19.13 8.62 -7.89
CA GLY A 28 -19.32 7.21 -7.51
C GLY A 28 -18.07 6.36 -7.70
N VAL A 29 -17.30 6.61 -8.77
CA VAL A 29 -16.00 5.95 -8.99
C VAL A 29 -15.01 6.30 -7.87
N MET A 30 -14.94 7.56 -7.46
CA MET A 30 -14.05 7.99 -6.38
C MET A 30 -14.43 7.40 -5.02
N GLU A 31 -15.73 7.30 -4.74
CA GLU A 31 -16.25 6.64 -3.53
C GLU A 31 -15.87 5.16 -3.49
N THR A 32 -15.97 4.47 -4.64
CA THR A 32 -15.48 3.08 -4.76
C THR A 32 -14.01 2.99 -4.40
N PHE A 33 -13.17 3.87 -4.93
CA PHE A 33 -11.73 3.88 -4.61
C PHE A 33 -11.44 4.18 -3.14
N ASP A 34 -12.23 5.00 -2.48
CA ASP A 34 -12.05 5.26 -1.04
C ASP A 34 -12.26 3.99 -0.19
N ASN A 35 -13.08 3.04 -0.69
CA ASN A 35 -13.29 1.74 -0.06
C ASN A 35 -12.29 0.66 -0.50
N THR A 36 -11.76 0.72 -1.73
CA THR A 36 -10.83 -0.30 -2.25
C THR A 36 -9.36 0.00 -1.93
N ARG A 37 -8.96 1.26 -1.76
CA ARG A 37 -7.59 1.63 -1.37
C ARG A 37 -7.10 0.98 -0.07
N PRO A 38 -7.91 0.87 1.02
CA PRO A 38 -7.50 0.12 2.20
C PRO A 38 -7.24 -1.36 1.91
N ILE A 39 -7.95 -1.98 0.95
CA ILE A 39 -7.72 -3.37 0.55
C ILE A 39 -6.35 -3.51 -0.12
N VAL A 40 -6.01 -2.61 -1.05
CA VAL A 40 -4.66 -2.57 -1.67
C VAL A 40 -3.58 -2.32 -0.64
N SER A 41 -3.83 -1.43 0.32
CA SER A 41 -2.91 -1.18 1.44
C SER A 41 -2.70 -2.44 2.29
N ALA A 42 -3.76 -3.23 2.53
CA ALA A 42 -3.67 -4.50 3.25
C ALA A 42 -2.81 -5.53 2.49
N MET A 43 -2.91 -5.59 1.16
CA MET A 43 -2.03 -6.43 0.33
C MET A 43 -0.56 -6.01 0.50
N ALA A 44 -0.29 -4.71 0.49
CA ALA A 44 1.05 -4.15 0.71
C ALA A 44 1.60 -4.48 2.11
N VAL A 45 0.77 -4.31 3.13
CA VAL A 45 1.09 -4.70 4.52
C VAL A 45 1.42 -6.20 4.60
N GLY A 46 0.63 -7.05 3.92
CA GLY A 46 0.84 -8.50 3.92
C GLY A 46 2.18 -8.91 3.31
N VAL A 47 2.53 -8.38 2.12
CA VAL A 47 3.80 -8.73 1.47
C VAL A 47 5.00 -8.15 2.24
N GLY A 48 4.89 -6.94 2.79
CA GLY A 48 5.92 -6.35 3.64
C GLY A 48 6.17 -7.17 4.90
N ARG A 49 5.11 -7.65 5.55
CA ARG A 49 5.20 -8.54 6.71
C ARG A 49 5.92 -9.85 6.37
N ALA A 50 5.51 -10.51 5.29
CA ALA A 50 6.13 -11.75 4.87
C ALA A 50 7.64 -11.60 4.62
N ALA A 51 8.05 -10.50 3.98
CA ALA A 51 9.46 -10.20 3.76
C ALA A 51 10.23 -9.95 5.07
N LEU A 52 9.65 -9.24 6.02
CA LEU A 52 10.25 -9.03 7.35
C LEU A 52 10.39 -10.33 8.13
N GLU A 53 9.39 -11.19 8.13
CA GLU A 53 9.42 -12.48 8.83
C GLU A 53 10.52 -13.39 8.24
N GLU A 54 10.64 -13.47 6.92
CA GLU A 54 11.69 -14.26 6.27
C GLU A 54 13.08 -13.66 6.50
N LEU A 55 13.24 -12.33 6.38
CA LEU A 55 14.49 -11.65 6.66
C LEU A 55 14.92 -11.84 8.11
N ARG A 56 14.00 -11.74 9.07
CA ARG A 56 14.29 -11.98 10.49
C ARG A 56 14.91 -13.35 10.70
N LYS A 57 14.32 -14.38 10.08
CA LYS A 57 14.83 -15.75 10.14
C LYS A 57 16.25 -15.84 9.60
N ILE A 58 16.49 -15.32 8.38
CA ILE A 58 17.82 -15.33 7.75
C ILE A 58 18.87 -14.62 8.62
N LEU A 59 18.53 -13.45 9.18
CA LEU A 59 19.46 -12.70 10.05
C LEU A 59 19.74 -13.44 11.35
N THR A 60 18.73 -14.06 11.95
CA THR A 60 18.88 -14.86 13.18
C THR A 60 19.77 -16.08 12.94
N ASP A 61 19.55 -16.80 11.84
CA ASP A 61 20.36 -17.95 11.43
C ASP A 61 21.83 -17.54 11.14
N ALA A 62 22.04 -16.31 10.70
CA ALA A 62 23.36 -15.70 10.52
C ALA A 62 23.99 -15.16 11.83
N GLY A 63 23.32 -15.33 12.98
CA GLY A 63 23.82 -14.90 14.29
C GLY A 63 23.58 -13.41 14.61
N VAL A 64 22.72 -12.71 13.87
CA VAL A 64 22.36 -11.33 14.18
C VAL A 64 21.33 -11.31 15.31
N GLU A 65 21.71 -10.73 16.44
CA GLU A 65 20.81 -10.48 17.56
C GLU A 65 19.96 -9.22 17.28
N ILE A 66 18.64 -9.36 17.22
CA ILE A 66 17.68 -8.26 17.08
C ILE A 66 16.99 -8.07 18.44
N SER A 67 17.22 -6.91 19.08
CA SER A 67 16.69 -6.61 20.42
C SER A 67 15.82 -5.36 20.41
N TYR A 68 14.63 -5.45 20.97
CA TYR A 68 13.74 -4.30 21.17
C TYR A 68 14.08 -3.46 22.41
N ASP A 69 14.91 -4.01 23.31
CA ASP A 69 15.29 -3.36 24.57
C ASP A 69 16.56 -2.52 24.44
N LYS A 70 17.28 -2.66 23.32
CA LYS A 70 18.51 -1.91 23.06
C LYS A 70 18.25 -0.77 22.07
N PRO A 71 18.82 0.42 22.27
CA PRO A 71 18.73 1.49 21.28
C PRO A 71 19.48 1.12 20.00
N ALA A 72 19.07 1.68 18.86
CA ALA A 72 19.61 1.33 17.54
C ALA A 72 21.14 1.45 17.45
N HIS A 73 21.74 2.48 18.07
CA HIS A 73 23.19 2.70 18.08
C HIS A 73 24.00 1.66 18.91
N ALA A 74 23.32 0.88 19.74
CA ALA A 74 23.94 -0.18 20.55
C ALA A 74 23.76 -1.59 19.93
N GLN A 75 23.27 -1.66 18.70
CA GLN A 75 23.04 -2.89 17.96
C GLN A 75 23.90 -2.94 16.69
N SER A 76 23.97 -4.10 16.05
CA SER A 76 24.58 -4.20 14.72
C SER A 76 23.80 -3.34 13.69
N ALA A 77 24.48 -2.90 12.64
CA ALA A 77 23.84 -2.15 11.56
C ALA A 77 22.66 -2.93 10.94
N ALA A 78 22.80 -4.25 10.81
CA ALA A 78 21.75 -5.12 10.29
C ALA A 78 20.51 -5.14 11.22
N ALA A 79 20.70 -5.27 12.53
CA ALA A 79 19.61 -5.25 13.51
C ALA A 79 18.92 -3.89 13.55
N ALA A 80 19.69 -2.79 13.56
CA ALA A 80 19.14 -1.44 13.56
C ALA A 80 18.31 -1.14 12.30
N GLU A 81 18.79 -1.57 11.13
CA GLU A 81 18.07 -1.42 9.86
C GLU A 81 16.80 -2.26 9.84
N PHE A 82 16.87 -3.50 10.31
CA PHE A 82 15.68 -4.36 10.44
C PHE A 82 14.58 -3.68 11.28
N LEU A 83 14.94 -3.17 12.46
CA LEU A 83 13.99 -2.50 13.35
C LEU A 83 13.40 -1.22 12.73
N ARG A 84 14.20 -0.49 11.95
CA ARG A 84 13.71 0.67 11.19
C ARG A 84 12.67 0.26 10.15
N MET A 85 12.93 -0.80 9.40
CA MET A 85 12.00 -1.35 8.40
C MET A 85 10.69 -1.82 9.05
N GLU A 86 10.78 -2.48 10.19
CA GLU A 86 9.62 -2.95 10.96
C GLU A 86 8.79 -1.78 11.49
N ALA A 87 9.42 -0.72 12.00
CA ALA A 87 8.71 0.49 12.43
C ALA A 87 7.99 1.21 11.27
N ASP A 88 8.62 1.28 10.09
CA ASP A 88 7.99 1.84 8.90
C ASP A 88 6.80 0.99 8.43
N TRP A 89 6.94 -0.32 8.48
CA TRP A 89 5.85 -1.26 8.19
C TRP A 89 4.68 -1.09 9.16
N GLU A 90 4.95 -1.03 10.46
CA GLU A 90 3.93 -0.83 11.50
C GLU A 90 3.16 0.48 11.28
N ALA A 91 3.86 1.57 10.93
CA ALA A 91 3.22 2.84 10.59
C ALA A 91 2.26 2.71 9.40
N GLY A 92 2.63 1.96 8.36
CA GLY A 92 1.76 1.64 7.22
C GLY A 92 0.55 0.80 7.62
N TYR A 93 0.77 -0.20 8.45
CA TYR A 93 -0.27 -1.07 9.00
C TYR A 93 -1.31 -0.29 9.82
N LEU A 94 -0.88 0.54 10.76
CA LEU A 94 -1.76 1.34 11.60
C LEU A 94 -2.60 2.35 10.80
N LEU A 95 -2.02 2.98 9.78
CA LEU A 95 -2.76 3.84 8.86
C LEU A 95 -3.83 3.05 8.11
N ASN A 96 -3.53 1.83 7.69
CA ASN A 96 -4.50 0.97 7.00
C ASN A 96 -5.66 0.57 7.91
N ILE A 97 -5.37 0.13 9.14
CA ILE A 97 -6.41 -0.21 10.13
C ILE A 97 -7.30 0.99 10.41
N ARG A 98 -6.73 2.20 10.53
CA ARG A 98 -7.52 3.43 10.72
C ARG A 98 -8.46 3.69 9.55
N ALA A 99 -7.98 3.56 8.32
CA ALA A 99 -8.79 3.79 7.12
C ALA A 99 -9.92 2.76 6.97
N ALA A 100 -9.64 1.49 7.27
CA ALA A 100 -10.62 0.41 7.26
C ALA A 100 -11.69 0.62 8.35
N TRP A 101 -11.26 0.94 9.57
CA TRP A 101 -12.18 1.21 10.68
C TRP A 101 -13.14 2.37 10.37
N GLN A 102 -12.66 3.43 9.73
CA GLN A 102 -13.51 4.54 9.30
C GLN A 102 -14.56 4.08 8.27
N ALA A 103 -14.17 3.25 7.29
CA ALA A 103 -15.10 2.68 6.32
C ALA A 103 -16.19 1.85 7.00
N ASP A 104 -15.81 0.95 7.92
CA ASP A 104 -16.75 0.09 8.65
C ASP A 104 -17.75 0.88 9.50
N ASN A 105 -17.37 2.07 9.96
CA ASN A 105 -18.23 2.96 10.75
C ASN A 105 -18.93 4.06 9.93
N ASN A 106 -18.90 3.96 8.59
CA ASN A 106 -19.49 4.96 7.67
C ASN A 106 -18.94 6.39 7.91
N ILE A 107 -17.68 6.51 8.31
CA ILE A 107 -16.98 7.79 8.46
C ILE A 107 -16.23 8.07 7.15
N PRO A 108 -16.36 9.27 6.54
CA PRO A 108 -15.61 9.61 5.34
C PRO A 108 -14.10 9.41 5.52
N ASN A 109 -13.50 8.54 4.71
CA ASN A 109 -12.12 8.07 4.89
C ASN A 109 -11.18 8.39 3.70
N SER A 110 -11.60 9.20 2.74
CA SER A 110 -10.83 9.49 1.51
C SER A 110 -9.38 9.93 1.78
N LYS A 111 -9.17 10.75 2.81
CA LYS A 111 -7.83 11.17 3.23
C LYS A 111 -7.03 10.02 3.82
N GLU A 112 -7.60 9.31 4.79
CA GLU A 112 -6.96 8.20 5.49
C GLU A 112 -6.70 7.01 4.56
N ALA A 113 -7.62 6.67 3.66
CA ALA A 113 -7.46 5.65 2.63
C ALA A 113 -6.28 5.99 1.69
N SER A 114 -6.19 7.27 1.28
CA SER A 114 -5.07 7.74 0.45
C SER A 114 -3.74 7.75 1.20
N MET A 115 -3.72 8.15 2.48
CA MET A 115 -2.53 8.08 3.34
C MET A 115 -2.05 6.65 3.52
N ALA A 116 -2.97 5.73 3.83
CA ALA A 116 -2.67 4.31 4.00
C ALA A 116 -2.07 3.72 2.73
N LYS A 117 -2.72 3.95 1.58
CA LYS A 117 -2.26 3.44 0.28
C LYS A 117 -0.89 4.00 -0.09
N ALA A 118 -0.66 5.29 0.07
CA ALA A 118 0.63 5.90 -0.22
C ALA A 118 1.76 5.37 0.68
N LYS A 119 1.53 5.28 1.99
CA LYS A 119 2.55 4.83 2.95
C LYS A 119 2.79 3.32 2.83
N ALA A 120 1.75 2.49 2.91
CA ALA A 120 1.90 1.03 2.94
C ALA A 120 2.53 0.49 1.66
N ALA A 121 2.09 0.96 0.48
CA ALA A 121 2.62 0.49 -0.80
C ALA A 121 4.09 0.89 -1.00
N ARG A 122 4.48 2.11 -0.60
CA ARG A 122 5.87 2.55 -0.63
C ARG A 122 6.73 1.71 0.30
N VAL A 123 6.30 1.56 1.55
CA VAL A 123 7.03 0.77 2.55
C VAL A 123 7.17 -0.68 2.13
N ALA A 124 6.12 -1.29 1.54
CA ALA A 124 6.22 -2.66 1.03
C ALA A 124 7.33 -2.80 -0.03
N SER A 125 7.42 -1.85 -0.98
CA SER A 125 8.47 -1.84 -1.98
C SER A 125 9.86 -1.66 -1.36
N ASP A 126 10.01 -0.70 -0.44
CA ASP A 126 11.28 -0.40 0.21
C ASP A 126 11.74 -1.58 1.10
N VAL A 127 10.83 -2.16 1.90
CA VAL A 127 11.10 -3.29 2.79
C VAL A 127 11.47 -4.54 2.00
N THR A 128 10.72 -4.88 0.96
CA THR A 128 11.00 -6.10 0.16
C THR A 128 12.32 -6.00 -0.59
N LEU A 129 12.64 -4.85 -1.18
CA LEU A 129 13.94 -4.61 -1.84
C LEU A 129 15.08 -4.66 -0.82
N LYS A 130 14.91 -4.02 0.33
CA LYS A 130 15.93 -4.00 1.38
C LYS A 130 16.14 -5.39 1.99
N ALA A 131 15.08 -6.18 2.10
CA ALA A 131 15.18 -7.57 2.56
C ALA A 131 16.03 -8.42 1.61
N VAL A 132 15.88 -8.28 0.29
CA VAL A 132 16.74 -8.93 -0.72
C VAL A 132 18.20 -8.51 -0.52
N GLU A 133 18.47 -7.20 -0.39
CA GLU A 133 19.82 -6.66 -0.19
C GLU A 133 20.46 -7.23 1.09
N MET A 134 19.75 -7.21 2.21
CA MET A 134 20.26 -7.67 3.50
C MET A 134 20.46 -9.18 3.59
N ALA A 135 19.64 -9.96 2.89
CA ALA A 135 19.76 -11.40 2.80
C ALA A 135 20.91 -11.85 1.85
N GLY A 136 21.49 -10.92 1.07
CA GLY A 136 22.58 -11.21 0.17
C GLY A 136 22.23 -12.25 -0.90
N THR A 137 23.11 -13.22 -1.13
CA THR A 137 22.89 -14.28 -2.15
C THR A 137 21.62 -15.08 -1.93
N THR A 138 21.26 -15.34 -0.68
CA THR A 138 20.01 -16.03 -0.32
C THR A 138 18.79 -15.22 -0.74
N GLY A 139 18.84 -13.89 -0.64
CA GLY A 139 17.76 -13.02 -1.06
C GLY A 139 17.51 -12.99 -2.57
N TYR A 140 18.52 -13.29 -3.39
CA TYR A 140 18.42 -13.42 -4.84
C TYR A 140 18.09 -14.84 -5.31
N SER A 141 18.13 -15.81 -4.40
CA SER A 141 17.85 -17.22 -4.71
C SER A 141 16.34 -17.48 -4.80
N GLU A 142 15.95 -18.36 -5.71
CA GLU A 142 14.58 -18.88 -5.80
C GLU A 142 14.22 -19.84 -4.63
N GLU A 143 15.16 -20.15 -3.75
CA GLU A 143 14.92 -20.93 -2.53
C GLU A 143 14.08 -20.17 -1.50
N THR A 144 14.08 -18.82 -1.59
CA THR A 144 13.21 -17.94 -0.81
C THR A 144 12.28 -17.17 -1.75
N LEU A 145 11.22 -16.55 -1.20
CA LEU A 145 10.31 -15.71 -1.99
C LEU A 145 10.70 -14.22 -1.95
N LEU A 146 11.83 -13.86 -1.36
CA LEU A 146 12.21 -12.45 -1.18
C LEU A 146 12.33 -11.72 -2.52
N GLU A 147 13.04 -12.29 -3.51
CA GLU A 147 13.20 -11.68 -4.82
C GLU A 147 11.85 -11.52 -5.54
N LYS A 148 10.98 -12.52 -5.39
CA LYS A 148 9.63 -12.48 -5.97
C LYS A 148 8.79 -11.40 -5.32
N TRP A 149 8.77 -11.30 -4.01
CA TRP A 149 8.02 -10.26 -3.29
C TRP A 149 8.51 -8.86 -3.60
N ALA A 150 9.82 -8.67 -3.83
CA ALA A 150 10.38 -7.39 -4.25
C ALA A 150 9.83 -6.94 -5.63
N ARG A 151 9.67 -7.88 -6.57
CA ARG A 151 9.05 -7.60 -7.88
C ARG A 151 7.54 -7.39 -7.77
N ASP A 152 6.86 -8.26 -7.02
CA ASP A 152 5.40 -8.23 -6.89
C ASP A 152 4.90 -6.99 -6.13
N SER A 153 5.64 -6.51 -5.12
CA SER A 153 5.25 -5.34 -4.32
C SER A 153 5.12 -4.07 -5.15
N LYS A 154 5.84 -3.96 -6.27
CA LYS A 154 5.90 -2.73 -7.06
C LYS A 154 4.56 -2.33 -7.67
N ILE A 155 3.72 -3.27 -8.06
CA ILE A 155 2.40 -2.95 -8.62
C ILE A 155 1.49 -2.25 -7.60
N LEU A 156 1.67 -2.55 -6.30
CA LEU A 156 0.87 -1.98 -5.22
C LEU A 156 1.08 -0.48 -5.07
N ASP A 157 2.24 0.04 -5.48
CA ASP A 157 2.55 1.47 -5.51
C ASP A 157 1.96 2.21 -6.74
N ILE A 158 1.45 1.46 -7.73
CA ILE A 158 1.02 1.98 -9.03
C ILE A 158 -0.50 1.95 -9.20
N PHE A 159 -1.13 0.77 -9.12
CA PHE A 159 -2.55 0.61 -9.43
C PHE A 159 -3.45 1.23 -8.35
N GLU A 160 -4.71 1.45 -8.67
CA GLU A 160 -5.68 2.20 -7.85
C GLU A 160 -5.23 3.63 -7.46
N GLY A 161 -4.46 4.24 -8.36
CA GLY A 161 -3.86 5.54 -8.19
C GLY A 161 -2.44 5.47 -7.64
N THR A 162 -1.50 6.02 -8.39
CA THR A 162 -0.09 6.05 -8.00
C THR A 162 0.12 6.79 -6.68
N GLN A 163 1.28 6.59 -6.05
CA GLN A 163 1.64 7.30 -4.83
C GLN A 163 1.48 8.83 -4.98
N GLN A 164 1.88 9.38 -6.12
CA GLN A 164 1.77 10.82 -6.41
C GLN A 164 0.31 11.29 -6.39
N ILE A 165 -0.60 10.52 -6.96
CA ILE A 165 -2.03 10.82 -6.94
C ILE A 165 -2.58 10.73 -5.52
N GLN A 166 -2.16 9.74 -4.72
CA GLN A 166 -2.58 9.64 -3.33
C GLN A 166 -2.10 10.86 -2.51
N GLN A 167 -0.86 11.29 -2.71
CA GLN A 167 -0.32 12.50 -2.07
C GLN A 167 -1.11 13.75 -2.45
N LEU A 168 -1.52 13.89 -3.72
CA LEU A 168 -2.38 15.00 -4.15
C LEU A 168 -3.77 14.95 -3.48
N VAL A 169 -4.36 13.77 -3.35
CA VAL A 169 -5.64 13.61 -2.63
C VAL A 169 -5.49 14.04 -1.17
N VAL A 170 -4.43 13.58 -0.49
CA VAL A 170 -4.13 13.97 0.89
C VAL A 170 -3.94 15.48 1.01
N ALA A 171 -3.13 16.09 0.15
CA ALA A 171 -2.87 17.52 0.14
C ALA A 171 -4.18 18.34 -0.02
N ARG A 172 -5.02 17.97 -1.00
CA ARG A 172 -6.33 18.61 -1.19
C ARG A 172 -7.21 18.55 0.06
N ARG A 173 -7.30 17.38 0.67
CA ARG A 173 -8.11 17.18 1.89
C ARG A 173 -7.57 17.96 3.09
N LEU A 174 -6.26 18.09 3.23
CA LEU A 174 -5.65 18.88 4.29
C LEU A 174 -5.81 20.39 4.09
N LEU A 175 -5.75 20.85 2.84
CA LEU A 175 -5.85 22.26 2.49
C LEU A 175 -7.32 22.72 2.28
N GLY A 176 -8.28 21.81 2.23
CA GLY A 176 -9.68 22.12 1.91
C GLY A 176 -9.89 22.54 0.45
N LEU A 177 -8.99 22.14 -0.47
CA LEU A 177 -9.03 22.52 -1.88
C LEU A 177 -9.74 21.49 -2.76
N SER A 178 -10.42 21.99 -3.78
CA SER A 178 -10.97 21.17 -4.86
C SER A 178 -9.92 20.75 -5.87
N SER A 179 -10.27 19.82 -6.76
CA SER A 179 -9.37 19.37 -7.84
C SER A 179 -9.03 20.47 -8.85
N ALA A 180 -9.88 21.49 -8.99
CA ALA A 180 -9.65 22.61 -9.90
C ALA A 180 -8.68 23.66 -9.34
N GLU A 181 -8.57 23.75 -8.01
CA GLU A 181 -7.74 24.72 -7.31
C GLU A 181 -6.29 24.25 -7.09
N LEU A 182 -6.09 22.94 -7.00
CA LEU A 182 -4.75 22.36 -6.91
C LEU A 182 -4.31 21.90 -8.31
N LYS A 183 -3.63 22.77 -9.02
CA LYS A 183 -3.09 22.52 -10.36
C LYS A 183 -1.62 22.13 -10.30
#